data_0ae51632925abc3f2d65f1c1788e7f3e
#
_entry.id   0ae51632925abc3f2d65f1c1788e7f3e
#
_cell.length_a   1.000
_cell.length_b   1.000
_cell.length_c   1.000
_cell.angle_alpha   90.00
_cell.angle_beta   90.00
_cell.angle_gamma   90.00
#
_symmetry.space_group_name_H-M   'P 1'
#
loop_
_entity.id
_entity.type
_entity.pdbx_description
1 polymer ?
#
loop_
_entity_poly.entity_id
_entity_poly.type
_entity_poly.pdbx_seq_one_letter_code
_entity_poly.pdbx_strand_id
1 'polypeptide(L)'
;QVLLLDEPLSGLDPRARIEMRELLRRLGQTGKTIVVSSHILPELADVCNKFGIIDRGVMTVNSTVADIMKQIRKQVILNIMVDKDAAAAARLLEQHNDVDKVEMVDEQIIVTLVEGQAVYSHLSGVLVEAGFGLTLLSEEAVDLEKAFMMLTKGTGTNF
;
A
#
# COMPACT_ATOMS: atom_id res chain seq x y z
N GLN A 1 2.80 13.05 -29.66
CA GLN A 1 3.91 12.12 -29.81
C GLN A 1 3.79 11.06 -28.72
N VAL A 2 3.80 9.77 -29.09
CA VAL A 2 3.68 8.64 -28.15
C VAL A 2 5.03 7.93 -28.09
N LEU A 3 5.46 7.60 -26.89
CA LEU A 3 6.67 6.81 -26.61
C LEU A 3 6.23 5.50 -25.94
N LEU A 4 6.67 4.37 -26.47
CA LEU A 4 6.44 3.05 -25.93
C LEU A 4 7.74 2.48 -25.42
N LEU A 5 7.80 2.10 -24.15
CA LEU A 5 8.98 1.58 -23.48
C LEU A 5 8.64 0.27 -22.78
N ASP A 6 9.40 -0.75 -23.12
CA ASP A 6 9.26 -2.07 -22.49
C ASP A 6 10.38 -2.24 -21.45
N GLU A 7 9.98 -2.43 -20.19
CA GLU A 7 10.85 -2.63 -19.03
C GLU A 7 12.05 -1.63 -18.94
N PRO A 8 11.84 -0.31 -19.08
CA PRO A 8 12.96 0.64 -19.25
C PRO A 8 13.85 0.81 -18.01
N LEU A 9 13.39 0.32 -16.84
CA LEU A 9 14.13 0.38 -15.58
C LEU A 9 14.82 -0.95 -15.24
N SER A 10 14.56 -2.00 -16.02
CA SER A 10 15.11 -3.33 -15.78
C SER A 10 16.61 -3.36 -16.02
N GLY A 11 17.35 -4.07 -15.16
CA GLY A 11 18.80 -4.22 -15.28
C GLY A 11 19.64 -2.98 -14.96
N LEU A 12 19.01 -1.86 -14.61
CA LEU A 12 19.73 -0.66 -14.19
C LEU A 12 20.17 -0.76 -12.72
N ASP A 13 21.34 -0.20 -12.43
CA ASP A 13 21.76 0.02 -11.05
C ASP A 13 20.84 1.05 -10.34
N PRO A 14 20.87 1.15 -9.00
CA PRO A 14 19.97 2.03 -8.26
C PRO A 14 20.07 3.51 -8.67
N ARG A 15 21.27 3.98 -9.01
CA ARG A 15 21.48 5.37 -9.41
C ARG A 15 20.92 5.64 -10.82
N ALA A 16 21.25 4.79 -11.78
CA ALA A 16 20.73 4.89 -13.15
C ALA A 16 19.19 4.77 -13.18
N ARG A 17 18.60 3.97 -12.27
CA ARG A 17 17.16 3.83 -12.12
C ARG A 17 16.49 5.14 -11.65
N ILE A 18 17.11 5.84 -10.70
CA ILE A 18 16.63 7.17 -10.26
C ILE A 18 16.70 8.18 -11.41
N GLU A 19 17.82 8.22 -12.13
CA GLU A 19 18.03 9.14 -13.25
C GLU A 19 17.02 8.88 -14.39
N MET A 20 16.74 7.61 -14.70
CA MET A 20 15.76 7.23 -15.73
C MET A 20 14.33 7.62 -15.32
N ARG A 21 13.93 7.41 -14.06
CA ARG A 21 12.61 7.84 -13.56
C ARG A 21 12.45 9.35 -13.70
N GLU A 22 13.46 10.12 -13.35
CA GLU A 22 13.43 11.56 -13.46
C GLU A 22 13.33 12.02 -14.94
N LEU A 23 14.04 11.35 -15.84
CA LEU A 23 13.95 11.59 -17.28
C LEU A 23 12.54 11.35 -17.81
N LEU A 24 11.90 10.23 -17.42
CA LEU A 24 10.55 9.90 -17.84
C LEU A 24 9.52 10.93 -17.32
N ARG A 25 9.66 11.40 -16.08
CA ARG A 25 8.81 12.47 -15.52
C ARG A 25 8.94 13.77 -16.34
N ARG A 26 10.17 14.20 -16.63
CA ARG A 26 10.41 15.41 -17.44
C ARG A 26 9.82 15.28 -18.82
N LEU A 27 9.99 14.15 -19.49
CA LEU A 27 9.40 13.90 -20.81
C LEU A 27 7.87 13.95 -20.76
N GLY A 28 7.23 13.41 -19.73
CA GLY A 28 5.79 13.49 -19.53
C GLY A 28 5.31 14.94 -19.37
N GLN A 29 6.06 15.77 -18.64
CA GLN A 29 5.75 17.20 -18.46
C GLN A 29 5.82 18.01 -19.75
N THR A 30 6.53 17.51 -20.78
CA THR A 30 6.56 18.16 -22.11
C THR A 30 5.34 17.84 -22.98
N GLY A 31 4.28 17.25 -22.42
CA GLY A 31 3.06 16.92 -23.14
C GLY A 31 3.14 15.67 -24.02
N LYS A 32 4.15 14.83 -23.80
CA LYS A 32 4.25 13.53 -24.48
C LYS A 32 3.46 12.46 -23.74
N THR A 33 2.85 11.56 -24.47
CA THR A 33 2.25 10.36 -23.91
C THR A 33 3.32 9.27 -23.85
N ILE A 34 3.55 8.73 -22.66
CA ILE A 34 4.54 7.66 -22.47
C ILE A 34 3.81 6.44 -21.92
N VAL A 35 3.99 5.31 -22.59
CA VAL A 35 3.51 4.00 -22.14
C VAL A 35 4.72 3.18 -21.74
N VAL A 36 4.71 2.73 -20.49
CA VAL A 36 5.81 1.97 -19.89
C VAL A 36 5.28 0.64 -19.43
N SER A 37 5.92 -0.47 -19.79
CA SER A 37 5.70 -1.75 -19.13
C SER A 37 6.66 -1.92 -17.95
N SER A 38 6.23 -2.55 -16.88
CA SER A 38 7.08 -3.02 -15.79
C SER A 38 6.36 -4.10 -14.98
N HIS A 39 7.13 -5.00 -14.40
CA HIS A 39 6.66 -5.96 -13.40
C HIS A 39 6.89 -5.47 -11.96
N ILE A 40 7.53 -4.31 -11.78
CA ILE A 40 7.83 -3.70 -10.49
C ILE A 40 6.87 -2.53 -10.24
N LEU A 41 5.78 -2.81 -9.54
CA LEU A 41 4.68 -1.86 -9.31
C LEU A 41 5.08 -0.56 -8.59
N PRO A 42 5.94 -0.58 -7.54
CA PRO A 42 6.39 0.65 -6.89
C PRO A 42 7.07 1.62 -7.84
N GLU A 43 7.82 1.11 -8.82
CA GLU A 43 8.48 1.96 -9.82
C GLU A 43 7.50 2.67 -10.74
N LEU A 44 6.39 2.00 -11.09
CA LEU A 44 5.33 2.60 -11.91
C LEU A 44 4.58 3.70 -11.14
N ALA A 45 4.34 3.50 -9.84
CA ALA A 45 3.68 4.50 -9.01
C ALA A 45 4.39 5.84 -8.98
N ASP A 46 5.69 5.78 -8.98
CA ASP A 46 6.53 6.97 -8.93
C ASP A 46 6.56 7.77 -10.23
N VAL A 47 6.28 7.12 -11.37
CA VAL A 47 6.46 7.71 -12.70
C VAL A 47 5.16 7.89 -13.45
N CYS A 48 4.20 6.97 -13.26
CA CYS A 48 2.96 6.93 -14.02
C CYS A 48 1.81 7.62 -13.27
N ASN A 49 0.91 8.26 -14.00
CA ASN A 49 -0.33 8.81 -13.46
C ASN A 49 -1.52 7.85 -13.65
N LYS A 50 -1.42 6.93 -14.60
CA LYS A 50 -2.38 5.86 -14.88
C LYS A 50 -1.66 4.55 -15.08
N PHE A 51 -2.33 3.46 -14.75
CA PHE A 51 -1.85 2.13 -15.08
C PHE A 51 -2.98 1.17 -15.48
N GLY A 52 -2.60 0.17 -16.23
CA GLY A 52 -3.45 -0.93 -16.63
C GLY A 52 -2.83 -2.25 -16.24
N ILE A 53 -3.65 -3.18 -15.80
CA ILE A 53 -3.24 -4.56 -15.53
C ILE A 53 -3.77 -5.43 -16.66
N ILE A 54 -2.87 -6.18 -17.30
CA ILE A 54 -3.21 -7.15 -18.32
C ILE A 54 -2.99 -8.55 -17.74
N ASP A 55 -4.06 -9.34 -17.69
CA ASP A 55 -4.01 -10.75 -17.33
C ASP A 55 -4.54 -11.59 -18.50
N ARG A 56 -3.76 -12.57 -18.96
CA ARG A 56 -4.11 -13.47 -20.08
C ARG A 56 -4.61 -12.75 -21.33
N GLY A 57 -3.99 -11.61 -21.65
CA GLY A 57 -4.35 -10.80 -22.82
C GLY A 57 -5.56 -9.89 -22.63
N VAL A 58 -6.17 -9.87 -21.45
CA VAL A 58 -7.33 -9.03 -21.14
C VAL A 58 -6.89 -7.93 -20.17
N MET A 59 -7.30 -6.68 -20.45
CA MET A 59 -7.09 -5.58 -19.51
C MET A 59 -8.12 -5.69 -18.39
N THR A 60 -7.65 -6.09 -17.21
CA THR A 60 -8.50 -6.31 -16.02
C THR A 60 -8.67 -5.05 -15.17
N VAL A 61 -7.68 -4.16 -15.19
CA VAL A 61 -7.70 -2.87 -14.49
C VAL A 61 -7.23 -1.77 -15.42
N ASN A 62 -7.92 -0.63 -15.41
CA ASN A 62 -7.51 0.60 -16.07
C ASN A 62 -7.94 1.78 -15.17
N SER A 63 -7.00 2.31 -14.40
CA SER A 63 -7.31 3.32 -13.40
C SER A 63 -6.15 4.29 -13.18
N THR A 64 -6.39 5.39 -12.46
CA THR A 64 -5.31 6.26 -11.99
C THR A 64 -4.66 5.66 -10.75
N VAL A 65 -3.38 5.98 -10.55
CA VAL A 65 -2.68 5.64 -9.29
C VAL A 65 -3.45 6.22 -8.09
N ALA A 66 -3.93 7.47 -8.22
CA ALA A 66 -4.68 8.15 -7.16
C ALA A 66 -6.00 7.43 -6.80
N ASP A 67 -6.76 6.93 -7.79
CA ASP A 67 -8.02 6.23 -7.54
C ASP A 67 -7.79 4.88 -6.85
N ILE A 68 -6.76 4.16 -7.26
CA ILE A 68 -6.42 2.88 -6.61
C ILE A 68 -5.93 3.12 -5.18
N MET A 69 -5.04 4.09 -4.99
CA MET A 69 -4.60 4.46 -3.64
C MET A 69 -5.77 4.91 -2.76
N LYS A 70 -6.77 5.58 -3.33
CA LYS A 70 -7.99 5.97 -2.61
C LYS A 70 -8.87 4.77 -2.25
N GLN A 71 -8.99 3.79 -3.14
CA GLN A 71 -9.75 2.56 -2.85
C GLN A 71 -9.11 1.73 -1.74
N ILE A 72 -7.78 1.72 -1.67
CA ILE A 72 -7.03 0.94 -0.67
C ILE A 72 -6.97 1.69 0.66
N ARG A 73 -6.87 3.03 0.63
CA ARG A 73 -6.92 3.87 1.84
C ARG A 73 -8.30 3.93 2.52
N LYS A 74 -9.26 3.12 2.09
CA LYS A 74 -10.57 3.06 2.75
C LYS A 74 -10.47 2.54 4.18
N GLN A 75 -9.46 1.73 4.47
CA GLN A 75 -9.17 1.24 5.81
C GLN A 75 -7.74 1.55 6.19
N VAL A 76 -7.55 2.11 7.36
CA VAL A 76 -6.23 2.32 7.97
C VAL A 76 -5.82 1.02 8.65
N ILE A 77 -4.62 0.57 8.37
CA ILE A 77 -4.01 -0.58 9.04
C ILE A 77 -2.88 -0.06 9.92
N LEU A 78 -2.89 -0.43 11.18
CA LEU A 78 -1.89 -0.05 12.15
C LEU A 78 -1.05 -1.26 12.56
N ASN A 79 0.24 -1.05 12.63
CA ASN A 79 1.19 -1.97 13.23
C ASN A 79 1.50 -1.49 14.64
N ILE A 80 1.18 -2.32 15.64
CA ILE A 80 1.32 -1.99 17.06
C ILE A 80 2.21 -3.04 17.73
N MET A 81 3.15 -2.59 18.57
CA MET A 81 3.91 -3.45 19.46
C MET A 81 3.87 -2.88 20.87
N VAL A 82 3.81 -3.75 21.84
CA VAL A 82 3.80 -3.43 23.27
C VAL A 82 4.95 -4.14 23.99
N ASP A 83 5.33 -3.64 25.15
CA ASP A 83 6.45 -4.16 25.96
C ASP A 83 6.17 -5.51 26.63
N LYS A 84 4.90 -5.88 26.77
CA LYS A 84 4.46 -7.12 27.45
C LYS A 84 3.07 -7.52 27.00
N ASP A 85 2.79 -8.83 27.05
CA ASP A 85 1.46 -9.44 26.83
C ASP A 85 0.69 -8.87 25.61
N ALA A 86 1.32 -8.99 24.43
CA ALA A 86 0.72 -8.54 23.16
C ALA A 86 -0.67 -9.16 22.92
N ALA A 87 -0.91 -10.41 23.41
CA ALA A 87 -2.20 -11.06 23.27
C ALA A 87 -3.31 -10.39 24.11
N ALA A 88 -2.99 -9.89 25.30
CA ALA A 88 -3.96 -9.13 26.10
C ALA A 88 -4.22 -7.75 25.50
N ALA A 89 -3.18 -7.07 24.99
CA ALA A 89 -3.33 -5.81 24.28
C ALA A 89 -4.18 -5.96 23.01
N ALA A 90 -4.00 -7.03 22.24
CA ALA A 90 -4.80 -7.34 21.06
C ALA A 90 -6.30 -7.51 21.41
N ARG A 91 -6.61 -8.28 22.46
CA ARG A 91 -8.00 -8.45 22.93
C ARG A 91 -8.64 -7.14 23.39
N LEU A 92 -7.86 -6.23 24.01
CA LEU A 92 -8.34 -4.92 24.40
C LEU A 92 -8.70 -4.06 23.17
N LEU A 93 -7.85 -4.07 22.17
CA LEU A 93 -8.07 -3.33 20.93
C LEU A 93 -9.23 -3.89 20.11
N GLU A 94 -9.43 -5.21 20.10
CA GLU A 94 -10.56 -5.88 19.42
C GLU A 94 -11.94 -5.44 19.93
N GLN A 95 -12.01 -5.00 21.18
CA GLN A 95 -13.25 -4.52 21.79
C GLN A 95 -13.55 -3.04 21.50
N HIS A 96 -12.63 -2.33 20.83
CA HIS A 96 -12.77 -0.91 20.55
C HIS A 96 -13.65 -0.66 19.32
N ASN A 97 -14.58 0.30 19.40
CA ASN A 97 -15.56 0.58 18.35
C ASN A 97 -14.95 1.00 17.01
N ASP A 98 -13.76 1.58 17.02
CA ASP A 98 -13.07 2.03 15.82
C ASP A 98 -12.23 0.94 15.15
N VAL A 99 -12.22 -0.26 15.73
CA VAL A 99 -11.46 -1.40 15.26
C VAL A 99 -12.41 -2.39 14.56
N ASP A 100 -12.10 -2.69 13.31
CA ASP A 100 -12.83 -3.68 12.51
C ASP A 100 -12.25 -5.09 12.70
N LYS A 101 -10.90 -5.18 12.73
CA LYS A 101 -10.20 -6.46 12.82
C LYS A 101 -8.88 -6.33 13.55
N VAL A 102 -8.53 -7.35 14.34
CA VAL A 102 -7.20 -7.50 14.96
C VAL A 102 -6.60 -8.84 14.55
N GLU A 103 -5.37 -8.82 14.10
CA GLU A 103 -4.57 -10.01 13.78
C GLU A 103 -3.24 -9.94 14.53
N MET A 104 -2.70 -11.09 14.87
CA MET A 104 -1.35 -11.18 15.44
C MET A 104 -0.42 -11.91 14.50
N VAL A 105 0.73 -11.31 14.27
CA VAL A 105 1.85 -11.94 13.56
C VAL A 105 3.05 -11.86 14.49
N ASP A 106 3.43 -12.98 15.03
CA ASP A 106 4.41 -13.08 16.12
C ASP A 106 4.02 -12.20 17.32
N GLU A 107 4.82 -11.19 17.67
CA GLU A 107 4.53 -10.24 18.75
C GLU A 107 3.92 -8.92 18.25
N GLN A 108 3.71 -8.78 16.94
CA GLN A 108 3.13 -7.61 16.32
C GLN A 108 1.61 -7.73 16.24
N ILE A 109 0.91 -6.71 16.68
CA ILE A 109 -0.54 -6.58 16.59
C ILE A 109 -0.85 -5.77 15.35
N ILE A 110 -1.61 -6.33 14.41
CA ILE A 110 -2.08 -5.67 13.20
C ILE A 110 -3.53 -5.32 13.41
N VAL A 111 -3.84 -4.02 13.42
CA VAL A 111 -5.18 -3.50 13.65
C VAL A 111 -5.70 -2.86 12.39
N THR A 112 -6.83 -3.36 11.88
CA THR A 112 -7.57 -2.74 10.78
C THR A 112 -8.67 -1.88 11.40
N LEU A 113 -8.70 -0.60 11.05
CA LEU A 113 -9.75 0.31 11.53
C LEU A 113 -11.02 0.19 10.69
N VAL A 114 -12.14 0.59 11.28
CA VAL A 114 -13.42 0.69 10.57
C VAL A 114 -13.29 1.64 9.38
N GLU A 115 -13.97 1.33 8.27
CA GLU A 115 -13.93 2.13 7.04
C GLU A 115 -14.31 3.60 7.32
N GLY A 116 -13.43 4.51 6.88
CA GLY A 116 -13.60 5.94 7.08
C GLY A 116 -12.99 6.49 8.37
N GLN A 117 -12.55 5.63 9.29
CA GLN A 117 -11.84 6.05 10.49
C GLN A 117 -10.38 6.37 10.15
N ALA A 118 -10.01 7.64 10.24
CA ALA A 118 -8.65 8.11 9.94
C ALA A 118 -7.89 8.56 11.20
N VAL A 119 -8.59 8.81 12.32
CA VAL A 119 -7.99 9.26 13.57
C VAL A 119 -7.87 8.08 14.52
N TYR A 120 -6.66 7.74 14.89
CA TYR A 120 -6.36 6.57 15.73
C TYR A 120 -5.46 6.87 16.93
N SER A 121 -5.10 8.14 17.14
CA SER A 121 -4.20 8.54 18.25
C SER A 121 -4.73 8.15 19.64
N HIS A 122 -6.04 8.06 19.81
CA HIS A 122 -6.68 7.65 21.06
C HIS A 122 -6.39 6.18 21.43
N LEU A 123 -6.13 5.30 20.44
CA LEU A 123 -5.80 3.89 20.70
C LEU A 123 -4.49 3.74 21.49
N SER A 124 -3.55 4.66 21.30
CA SER A 124 -2.34 4.69 22.15
C SER A 124 -2.68 4.98 23.61
N GLY A 125 -3.62 5.89 23.87
CA GLY A 125 -4.11 6.19 25.20
C GLY A 125 -4.77 4.99 25.87
N VAL A 126 -5.65 4.28 25.14
CA VAL A 126 -6.30 3.05 25.63
C VAL A 126 -5.28 2.01 26.08
N LEU A 127 -4.23 1.79 25.32
CA LEU A 127 -3.17 0.83 25.68
C LEU A 127 -2.38 1.30 26.91
N VAL A 128 -1.97 2.57 26.96
CA VAL A 128 -1.19 3.13 28.06
C VAL A 128 -2.00 3.15 29.36
N GLU A 129 -3.26 3.55 29.32
CA GLU A 129 -4.18 3.53 30.50
C GLU A 129 -4.42 2.11 31.04
N ALA A 130 -4.41 1.11 30.15
CA ALA A 130 -4.49 -0.30 30.53
C ALA A 130 -3.14 -0.87 31.04
N GLY A 131 -2.08 -0.06 31.07
CA GLY A 131 -0.78 -0.43 31.61
C GLY A 131 0.16 -1.13 30.64
N PHE A 132 -0.08 -1.04 29.34
CA PHE A 132 0.84 -1.52 28.30
C PHE A 132 1.81 -0.41 27.90
N GLY A 133 3.11 -0.74 27.84
CA GLY A 133 4.12 0.14 27.28
C GLY A 133 4.13 0.05 25.77
N LEU A 134 3.73 1.12 25.08
CA LEU A 134 3.71 1.17 23.62
C LEU A 134 5.13 1.32 23.08
N THR A 135 5.62 0.35 22.31
CA THR A 135 6.95 0.38 21.70
C THR A 135 6.93 0.71 20.22
N LEU A 136 5.80 0.42 19.53
CA LEU A 136 5.57 0.81 18.15
C LEU A 136 4.08 1.14 17.95
N LEU A 137 3.82 2.23 17.26
CA LEU A 137 2.54 2.55 16.64
C LEU A 137 2.83 3.21 15.30
N SER A 138 2.59 2.51 14.23
CA SER A 138 2.79 3.04 12.88
C SER A 138 1.65 2.64 11.96
N GLU A 139 1.25 3.56 11.09
CA GLU A 139 0.35 3.24 9.99
C GLU A 139 1.11 2.39 8.97
N GLU A 140 0.48 1.32 8.51
CA GLU A 140 1.04 0.51 7.44
C GLU A 140 1.06 1.33 6.15
N ALA A 141 2.24 1.46 5.56
CA ALA A 141 2.36 2.12 4.27
C ALA A 141 1.54 1.34 3.23
N VAL A 142 0.63 2.04 2.56
CA VAL A 142 -0.13 1.44 1.46
C VAL A 142 0.83 1.15 0.32
N ASP A 143 1.10 -0.12 0.12
CA ASP A 143 1.94 -0.62 -0.96
C ASP A 143 1.08 -0.97 -2.18
N LEU A 144 1.51 -0.49 -3.35
CA LEU A 144 0.87 -0.83 -4.63
C LEU A 144 0.91 -2.33 -4.95
N GLU A 145 1.88 -3.08 -4.42
CA GLU A 145 1.93 -4.53 -4.58
C GLU A 145 0.76 -5.20 -3.85
N LYS A 146 0.47 -4.76 -2.61
CA LYS A 146 -0.72 -5.22 -1.87
C LYS A 146 -2.02 -4.83 -2.59
N ALA A 147 -2.05 -3.59 -3.12
CA ALA A 147 -3.14 -3.10 -3.95
C ALA A 147 -3.40 -4.00 -5.16
N PHE A 148 -2.34 -4.31 -5.88
CA PHE A 148 -2.38 -5.20 -7.03
C PHE A 148 -2.90 -6.59 -6.66
N MET A 149 -2.38 -7.18 -5.58
CA MET A 149 -2.81 -8.49 -5.11
C MET A 149 -4.28 -8.52 -4.70
N MET A 150 -4.81 -7.44 -4.12
CA MET A 150 -6.22 -7.33 -3.76
C MET A 150 -7.10 -7.24 -5.02
N LEU A 151 -6.70 -6.45 -6.00
CA LEU A 151 -7.44 -6.26 -7.26
C LEU A 151 -7.42 -7.51 -8.15
N THR A 152 -6.33 -8.27 -8.13
CA THR A 152 -6.21 -9.51 -8.91
C THR A 152 -6.84 -10.72 -8.24
N LYS A 153 -6.86 -10.82 -6.90
CA LYS A 153 -7.57 -11.88 -6.16
C LYS A 153 -9.09 -11.84 -6.37
N GLY A 154 -9.66 -10.67 -6.63
CA GLY A 154 -11.09 -10.53 -6.98
C GLY A 154 -11.46 -11.08 -8.35
N THR A 155 -10.50 -11.39 -9.23
CA THR A 155 -10.70 -11.94 -10.56
C THR A 155 -10.50 -13.47 -10.66
N GLY A 156 -10.38 -14.17 -9.52
CA GLY A 156 -10.47 -15.64 -9.48
C GLY A 156 -9.20 -16.40 -9.90
N THR A 157 -8.03 -15.84 -9.72
CA THR A 157 -6.76 -16.58 -9.92
C THR A 157 -6.25 -17.12 -8.59
N ASN A 158 -6.58 -18.38 -8.29
CA ASN A 158 -5.79 -19.19 -7.37
C ASN A 158 -4.45 -19.51 -8.06
N PHE A 159 -3.34 -19.07 -7.51
CA PHE A 159 -2.01 -19.59 -7.76
C PHE A 159 -1.74 -20.74 -6.79
#